data_3bf82e32521b07826dbcc748c87469f9
#
_entry.id   3bf82e32521b07826dbcc748c87469f9
#
_cell.length_a   1.000
_cell.length_b   1.000
_cell.length_c   1.000
_cell.angle_alpha   90.00
_cell.angle_beta   90.00
_cell.angle_gamma   90.00
#
_symmetry.space_group_name_H-M   'P 1'
#
loop_
_entity.id
_entity.type
_entity.pdbx_description
1 polymer ?
#
loop_
_entity_poly.entity_id
_entity_poly.type
_entity_poly.pdbx_seq_one_letter_code
_entity_poly.pdbx_strand_id
1 'polypeptide(L)'
;MFELFLFLIVSLYCLYSNIGAFVVTICSYPLLEEIIIRMKRRLLISVFLFIAGALQAQSIDPTYIFYQQHQNLVNPAVVGKEKGHTISADIRNQWRGMNEAPQTQTFFTTHKITDRVGLGLSVTNNKVFIQKQTGVFGDFSYRVPINEHSNIVGGIKFGGEFFNIDISQIRTYNHLYNAGQNATRYDPYLQDISGKFQFNFGAGVYYELRDFYVGLSIPNMLASDKVGMENDVMTSIAENMLYYAMAGYHWHISSDFTLKPSVQIRLAKGQEVSTNFTIATDYLNRAEVGLTYRTDKAFSSYVLFNIPNYYLSVGYGFETYFQTHLNLQSRNSHEFLVQVKW
;
A
#
# COMPACT_ATOMS: atom_id res chain seq x y z
N MET A 1 -29.89 -9.17 14.99
CA MET A 1 -31.17 -8.87 14.32
C MET A 1 -32.22 -9.93 14.60
N PHE A 2 -31.91 -11.21 14.47
CA PHE A 2 -32.85 -12.32 14.73
C PHE A 2 -33.32 -12.40 16.19
N GLU A 3 -32.44 -12.18 17.16
CA GLU A 3 -32.78 -12.21 18.60
C GLU A 3 -33.63 -11.01 19.05
N LEU A 4 -33.46 -9.82 18.40
CA LEU A 4 -34.33 -8.66 18.66
C LEU A 4 -35.75 -8.89 18.13
N PHE A 5 -35.87 -9.60 17.03
CA PHE A 5 -37.16 -9.97 16.43
C PHE A 5 -37.91 -11.01 17.30
N LEU A 6 -37.17 -11.97 17.86
CA LEU A 6 -37.70 -12.97 18.79
C LEU A 6 -38.18 -12.31 20.11
N PHE A 7 -37.45 -11.32 20.61
CA PHE A 7 -37.79 -10.55 21.79
C PHE A 7 -39.07 -9.74 21.59
N LEU A 8 -39.23 -9.10 20.43
CA LEU A 8 -40.45 -8.36 20.07
C LEU A 8 -41.64 -9.28 19.96
N ILE A 9 -41.50 -10.48 19.38
CA ILE A 9 -42.58 -11.49 19.26
C ILE A 9 -42.97 -12.01 20.62
N VAL A 10 -42.01 -12.33 21.51
CA VAL A 10 -42.31 -12.82 22.86
C VAL A 10 -42.95 -11.73 23.72
N SER A 11 -42.52 -10.47 23.58
CA SER A 11 -43.15 -9.32 24.28
C SER A 11 -44.55 -9.05 23.81
N LEU A 12 -44.82 -9.16 22.49
CA LEU A 12 -46.13 -9.03 21.91
C LEU A 12 -47.05 -10.19 22.29
N TYR A 13 -46.54 -11.41 22.41
CA TYR A 13 -47.33 -12.58 22.86
C TYR A 13 -47.70 -12.52 24.32
N CYS A 14 -46.82 -11.99 25.19
CA CYS A 14 -47.12 -11.73 26.62
C CYS A 14 -48.12 -10.59 26.81
N LEU A 15 -48.19 -9.60 25.94
CA LEU A 15 -49.21 -8.53 25.99
C LEU A 15 -50.59 -8.96 25.52
N TYR A 16 -50.66 -10.04 24.72
CA TYR A 16 -51.94 -10.54 24.18
C TYR A 16 -52.58 -11.62 25.07
N SER A 17 -51.82 -12.28 25.91
CA SER A 17 -52.36 -13.26 26.87
C SER A 17 -52.61 -12.61 28.23
N ASN A 18 -53.91 -12.40 28.58
CA ASN A 18 -54.42 -11.84 29.86
C ASN A 18 -54.13 -12.75 31.08
N ILE A 19 -52.90 -13.26 31.28
CA ILE A 19 -52.50 -14.09 32.39
C ILE A 19 -51.66 -13.25 33.32
N GLY A 20 -52.21 -12.99 34.48
CA GLY A 20 -51.80 -12.18 35.63
C GLY A 20 -50.37 -11.64 35.71
N ALA A 21 -50.28 -10.34 35.88
CA ALA A 21 -49.07 -9.54 35.99
C ALA A 21 -48.00 -10.05 37.03
N PHE A 22 -48.34 -10.98 37.89
CA PHE A 22 -47.49 -11.48 38.96
C PHE A 22 -46.53 -12.62 38.50
N VAL A 23 -46.87 -13.41 37.47
CA VAL A 23 -46.04 -14.50 36.98
C VAL A 23 -44.97 -13.98 35.99
N VAL A 24 -45.27 -12.90 35.27
CA VAL A 24 -44.34 -12.28 34.30
C VAL A 24 -43.16 -11.62 34.99
N THR A 25 -43.33 -11.06 36.21
CA THR A 25 -42.28 -10.36 36.92
C THR A 25 -41.21 -11.30 37.50
N ILE A 26 -41.56 -12.53 37.85
CA ILE A 26 -40.63 -13.49 38.47
C ILE A 26 -39.81 -14.27 37.43
N CYS A 27 -40.37 -14.55 36.23
CA CYS A 27 -39.66 -15.27 35.17
C CYS A 27 -38.78 -14.40 34.27
N SER A 28 -39.02 -13.09 34.21
CA SER A 28 -38.31 -12.21 33.26
C SER A 28 -37.01 -11.60 33.82
N TYR A 29 -36.86 -11.47 35.13
CA TYR A 29 -35.65 -10.85 35.72
C TYR A 29 -34.35 -11.63 35.45
N PRO A 30 -34.26 -12.95 35.70
CA PRO A 30 -33.00 -13.66 35.48
C PRO A 30 -32.63 -13.80 33.98
N LEU A 31 -33.62 -13.92 33.10
CA LEU A 31 -33.40 -13.95 31.65
C LEU A 31 -32.92 -12.63 31.09
N LEU A 32 -33.46 -11.51 31.57
CA LEU A 32 -33.03 -10.17 31.19
C LEU A 32 -31.62 -9.88 31.66
N GLU A 33 -31.25 -10.26 32.89
CA GLU A 33 -29.89 -10.12 33.40
C GLU A 33 -28.88 -10.95 32.58
N GLU A 34 -29.23 -12.19 32.24
CA GLU A 34 -28.35 -13.03 31.41
C GLU A 34 -28.16 -12.46 29.99
N ILE A 35 -29.20 -11.93 29.39
CA ILE A 35 -29.12 -11.26 28.08
C ILE A 35 -28.26 -10.00 28.15
N ILE A 36 -28.44 -9.17 29.19
CA ILE A 36 -27.64 -7.95 29.39
C ILE A 36 -26.18 -8.29 29.65
N ILE A 37 -25.87 -9.31 30.43
CA ILE A 37 -24.51 -9.78 30.71
C ILE A 37 -23.87 -10.30 29.41
N ARG A 38 -24.57 -11.09 28.59
CA ARG A 38 -24.10 -11.58 27.30
C ARG A 38 -23.85 -10.43 26.30
N MET A 39 -24.74 -9.44 26.25
CA MET A 39 -24.57 -8.24 25.43
C MET A 39 -23.37 -7.41 25.89
N LYS A 40 -23.20 -7.14 27.17
CA LYS A 40 -22.02 -6.43 27.72
C LYS A 40 -20.73 -7.18 27.44
N ARG A 41 -20.72 -8.51 27.60
CA ARG A 41 -19.55 -9.34 27.27
C ARG A 41 -19.22 -9.30 25.78
N ARG A 42 -20.20 -9.39 24.87
CA ARG A 42 -20.00 -9.27 23.43
C ARG A 42 -19.50 -7.89 23.04
N LEU A 43 -20.05 -6.83 23.64
CA LEU A 43 -19.62 -5.46 23.44
C LEU A 43 -18.16 -5.26 23.91
N LEU A 44 -17.81 -5.77 25.09
CA LEU A 44 -16.44 -5.72 25.61
C LEU A 44 -15.46 -6.49 24.72
N ILE A 45 -15.83 -7.65 24.23
CA ILE A 45 -15.01 -8.44 23.29
C ILE A 45 -14.83 -7.67 21.97
N SER A 46 -15.89 -7.05 21.44
CA SER A 46 -15.83 -6.25 20.22
C SER A 46 -14.94 -5.01 20.38
N VAL A 47 -15.05 -4.31 21.52
CA VAL A 47 -14.20 -3.16 21.87
C VAL A 47 -12.75 -3.60 22.04
N PHE A 48 -12.50 -4.73 22.71
CA PHE A 48 -11.15 -5.29 22.88
C PHE A 48 -10.52 -5.70 21.54
N LEU A 49 -11.28 -6.34 20.66
CA LEU A 49 -10.83 -6.67 19.31
C LEU A 49 -10.55 -5.42 18.47
N PHE A 50 -11.36 -4.37 18.63
CA PHE A 50 -11.15 -3.10 17.96
C PHE A 50 -9.88 -2.38 18.46
N ILE A 51 -9.63 -2.40 19.78
CA ILE A 51 -8.41 -1.82 20.38
C ILE A 51 -7.17 -2.63 20.04
N ALA A 52 -7.26 -3.97 20.00
CA ALA A 52 -6.15 -4.84 19.61
C ALA A 52 -5.72 -4.63 18.15
N GLY A 53 -6.65 -4.22 17.26
CA GLY A 53 -6.35 -3.84 15.86
C GLY A 53 -5.66 -2.49 15.71
N ALA A 54 -5.56 -1.68 16.77
CA ALA A 54 -5.00 -0.32 16.69
C ALA A 54 -3.49 -0.21 17.00
N LEU A 55 -2.83 -1.30 17.40
CA LEU A 55 -1.39 -1.35 17.70
C LEU A 55 -0.64 -1.83 16.44
N GLN A 56 -0.23 -0.89 15.58
CA GLN A 56 0.38 -1.23 14.28
C GLN A 56 1.71 -0.51 14.08
N ALA A 57 2.72 -1.24 13.60
CA ALA A 57 4.00 -0.70 13.19
C ALA A 57 3.89 -0.06 11.79
N GLN A 58 4.58 1.05 11.55
CA GLN A 58 4.60 1.72 10.25
C GLN A 58 5.46 0.93 9.27
N SER A 59 5.00 0.81 8.02
CA SER A 59 5.74 0.20 6.93
C SER A 59 6.75 1.18 6.32
N ILE A 60 7.95 0.68 6.00
CA ILE A 60 9.02 1.42 5.34
C ILE A 60 8.89 1.36 3.80
N ASP A 61 8.00 0.52 3.28
CA ASP A 61 7.84 0.32 1.86
C ASP A 61 7.37 1.60 1.15
N PRO A 62 7.93 1.92 -0.03
CA PRO A 62 7.57 3.11 -0.76
C PRO A 62 6.10 3.07 -1.19
N THR A 63 5.39 4.15 -0.91
CA THR A 63 4.03 4.40 -1.41
C THR A 63 4.08 5.51 -2.43
N TYR A 64 3.28 5.44 -3.50
CA TYR A 64 3.28 6.42 -4.58
C TYR A 64 1.96 7.18 -4.60
N ILE A 65 2.02 8.49 -4.88
CA ILE A 65 0.84 9.31 -5.17
C ILE A 65 0.31 8.91 -6.56
N PHE A 66 1.23 8.69 -7.52
CA PHE A 66 0.93 8.23 -8.87
C PHE A 66 0.82 6.70 -8.99
N TYR A 67 0.29 6.02 -7.97
CA TYR A 67 0.22 4.54 -7.97
C TYR A 67 -0.55 3.97 -9.18
N GLN A 68 -1.48 4.72 -9.76
CA GLN A 68 -2.21 4.28 -10.96
C GLN A 68 -1.30 4.23 -12.18
N GLN A 69 -0.33 5.14 -12.29
CA GLN A 69 0.68 5.18 -13.34
C GLN A 69 1.81 4.15 -13.08
N HIS A 70 1.97 3.71 -11.83
CA HIS A 70 3.02 2.81 -11.35
C HIS A 70 2.53 1.38 -11.06
N GLN A 71 1.37 0.97 -11.61
CA GLN A 71 0.80 -0.37 -11.35
C GLN A 71 1.75 -1.51 -11.69
N ASN A 72 2.63 -1.34 -12.70
CA ASN A 72 3.64 -2.32 -13.10
C ASN A 72 4.68 -2.60 -12.01
N LEU A 73 4.95 -1.66 -11.12
CA LEU A 73 5.90 -1.85 -10.02
C LEU A 73 5.39 -2.91 -9.03
N VAL A 74 4.08 -2.96 -8.82
CA VAL A 74 3.45 -3.87 -7.86
C VAL A 74 2.80 -5.08 -8.51
N ASN A 75 2.38 -5.00 -9.79
CA ASN A 75 1.75 -6.11 -10.51
C ASN A 75 2.39 -6.31 -11.89
N PRO A 76 3.21 -7.36 -12.09
CA PRO A 76 3.87 -7.62 -13.37
C PRO A 76 2.87 -7.93 -14.52
N ALA A 77 1.64 -8.34 -14.22
CA ALA A 77 0.64 -8.60 -15.24
C ALA A 77 0.14 -7.32 -15.98
N VAL A 78 0.42 -6.13 -15.42
CA VAL A 78 0.04 -4.85 -16.05
C VAL A 78 1.01 -4.43 -17.15
N VAL A 79 2.21 -5.02 -17.21
CA VAL A 79 3.22 -4.68 -18.21
C VAL A 79 2.71 -4.98 -19.62
N GLY A 80 2.90 -4.03 -20.55
CA GLY A 80 2.38 -4.14 -21.92
C GLY A 80 0.86 -4.00 -22.05
N LYS A 81 0.17 -3.52 -21.01
CA LYS A 81 -1.26 -3.19 -21.05
C LYS A 81 -1.54 -2.06 -22.04
N GLU A 82 -0.76 -1.01 -21.98
CA GLU A 82 -0.87 0.13 -22.88
C GLU A 82 -0.33 -0.23 -24.27
N LYS A 83 -0.94 0.37 -25.28
CA LYS A 83 -0.43 0.22 -26.66
C LYS A 83 0.88 0.99 -26.78
N GLY A 84 1.94 0.30 -27.22
CA GLY A 84 3.24 0.93 -27.45
C GLY A 84 4.24 0.73 -26.32
N HIS A 85 5.08 1.70 -26.14
CA HIS A 85 6.20 1.70 -25.21
C HIS A 85 6.01 2.83 -24.18
N THR A 86 6.41 2.59 -22.96
CA THR A 86 6.38 3.60 -21.90
C THR A 86 7.75 3.66 -21.24
N ILE A 87 8.27 4.87 -21.06
CA ILE A 87 9.41 5.16 -20.18
C ILE A 87 8.90 6.14 -19.12
N SER A 88 9.19 5.89 -17.87
CA SER A 88 8.77 6.74 -16.75
C SER A 88 9.91 6.95 -15.76
N ALA A 89 10.01 8.17 -15.28
CA ALA A 89 10.87 8.56 -14.16
C ALA A 89 10.05 9.30 -13.11
N ASP A 90 10.27 8.96 -11.85
CA ASP A 90 9.55 9.52 -10.72
C ASP A 90 10.51 9.82 -9.57
N ILE A 91 10.27 10.93 -8.88
CA ILE A 91 10.99 11.32 -7.67
C ILE A 91 9.98 11.71 -6.62
N ARG A 92 9.99 10.98 -5.50
CA ARG A 92 9.16 11.22 -4.34
C ARG A 92 10.03 11.62 -3.15
N ASN A 93 9.71 12.76 -2.54
CA ASN A 93 10.30 13.26 -1.30
C ASN A 93 9.22 13.30 -0.22
N GLN A 94 9.39 12.48 0.82
CA GLN A 94 8.45 12.40 1.93
C GLN A 94 8.93 13.28 3.10
N TRP A 95 7.99 13.81 3.89
CA TRP A 95 8.24 14.57 5.12
C TRP A 95 9.29 15.67 4.97
N ARG A 96 9.10 16.52 3.98
CA ARG A 96 9.99 17.62 3.66
C ARG A 96 10.24 18.51 4.88
N GLY A 97 11.51 18.76 5.21
CA GLY A 97 11.92 19.52 6.39
C GLY A 97 12.52 18.66 7.52
N MET A 98 12.45 17.34 7.42
CA MET A 98 13.23 16.43 8.27
C MET A 98 14.61 16.20 7.68
N ASN A 99 15.62 16.13 8.56
CA ASN A 99 16.94 15.62 8.16
C ASN A 99 16.81 14.14 7.81
N GLU A 100 17.48 13.69 6.72
CA GLU A 100 17.46 12.30 6.25
C GLU A 100 16.03 11.76 5.94
N ALA A 101 15.14 12.67 5.51
CA ALA A 101 13.77 12.33 5.13
C ALA A 101 13.74 11.28 4.03
N PRO A 102 12.73 10.37 4.00
CA PRO A 102 12.62 9.36 2.98
C PRO A 102 12.54 9.94 1.58
N GLN A 103 13.35 9.39 0.67
CA GLN A 103 13.37 9.74 -0.74
C GLN A 103 13.30 8.47 -1.58
N THR A 104 12.40 8.43 -2.55
CA THR A 104 12.29 7.35 -3.52
C THR A 104 12.49 7.91 -4.93
N GLN A 105 13.35 7.25 -5.70
CA GLN A 105 13.56 7.52 -7.11
C GLN A 105 13.22 6.25 -7.87
N THR A 106 12.38 6.37 -8.88
CA THR A 106 11.92 5.22 -9.65
C THR A 106 12.10 5.51 -11.13
N PHE A 107 12.62 4.53 -11.83
CA PHE A 107 12.67 4.51 -13.27
C PHE A 107 12.09 3.18 -13.75
N PHE A 108 11.20 3.22 -14.72
CA PHE A 108 10.75 1.99 -15.36
C PHE A 108 10.48 2.18 -16.84
N THR A 109 10.56 1.09 -17.56
CA THR A 109 10.13 1.02 -18.96
C THR A 109 9.24 -0.21 -19.15
N THR A 110 8.20 -0.06 -19.97
CA THR A 110 7.33 -1.16 -20.35
C THR A 110 7.13 -1.17 -21.86
N HIS A 111 7.14 -2.37 -22.43
CA HIS A 111 7.06 -2.58 -23.87
C HIS A 111 6.01 -3.63 -24.18
N LYS A 112 5.09 -3.31 -25.07
CA LYS A 112 4.20 -4.28 -25.70
C LYS A 112 4.93 -4.88 -26.90
N ILE A 113 5.48 -6.07 -26.74
CA ILE A 113 6.26 -6.76 -27.78
C ILE A 113 5.34 -7.35 -28.86
N THR A 114 4.24 -7.97 -28.41
CA THR A 114 3.16 -8.48 -29.26
C THR A 114 1.83 -8.15 -28.62
N ASP A 115 0.72 -8.49 -29.29
CA ASP A 115 -0.61 -8.32 -28.68
C ASP A 115 -0.82 -9.17 -27.40
N ARG A 116 0.04 -10.17 -27.20
CA ARG A 116 -0.04 -11.07 -26.05
C ARG A 116 1.10 -10.95 -25.07
N VAL A 117 2.25 -10.40 -25.46
CA VAL A 117 3.46 -10.38 -24.66
C VAL A 117 3.86 -8.96 -24.31
N GLY A 118 4.03 -8.70 -23.03
CA GLY A 118 4.62 -7.49 -22.47
C GLY A 118 5.93 -7.77 -21.74
N LEU A 119 6.87 -6.85 -21.85
CA LEU A 119 8.14 -6.83 -21.13
C LEU A 119 8.30 -5.51 -20.39
N GLY A 120 8.90 -5.57 -19.20
CA GLY A 120 9.21 -4.40 -18.38
C GLY A 120 10.56 -4.51 -17.70
N LEU A 121 11.12 -3.36 -17.40
CA LEU A 121 12.29 -3.22 -16.55
C LEU A 121 12.01 -2.08 -15.56
N SER A 122 12.33 -2.27 -14.30
CA SER A 122 12.21 -1.23 -13.28
C SER A 122 13.45 -1.16 -12.40
N VAL A 123 13.80 0.07 -12.03
CA VAL A 123 14.86 0.37 -11.07
C VAL A 123 14.28 1.34 -10.04
N THR A 124 14.37 0.97 -8.77
CA THR A 124 13.90 1.79 -7.65
C THR A 124 15.04 2.00 -6.67
N ASN A 125 15.33 3.25 -6.33
CA ASN A 125 16.28 3.61 -5.27
C ASN A 125 15.51 4.28 -4.13
N ASN A 126 15.44 3.61 -3.00
CA ASN A 126 14.74 4.07 -1.81
C ASN A 126 15.76 4.37 -0.70
N LYS A 127 15.79 5.61 -0.22
CA LYS A 127 16.61 6.04 0.92
C LYS A 127 15.67 6.38 2.08
N VAL A 128 15.85 5.73 3.21
CA VAL A 128 15.09 6.00 4.44
C VAL A 128 16.09 6.07 5.60
N PHE A 129 16.33 7.25 6.13
CA PHE A 129 17.35 7.50 7.14
C PHE A 129 18.71 6.94 6.70
N ILE A 130 19.29 6.01 7.47
CA ILE A 130 20.59 5.37 7.22
C ILE A 130 20.53 4.21 6.21
N GLN A 131 19.30 3.75 5.87
CA GLN A 131 19.10 2.63 4.95
C GLN A 131 18.94 3.13 3.53
N LYS A 132 19.67 2.51 2.60
CA LYS A 132 19.53 2.69 1.16
C LYS A 132 19.29 1.34 0.51
N GLN A 133 18.20 1.26 -0.28
CA GLN A 133 17.77 0.05 -0.97
C GLN A 133 17.63 0.35 -2.45
N THR A 134 18.33 -0.40 -3.29
CA THR A 134 18.25 -0.25 -4.75
C THR A 134 17.76 -1.55 -5.35
N GLY A 135 16.53 -1.55 -5.87
CA GLY A 135 15.90 -2.68 -6.53
C GLY A 135 16.04 -2.60 -8.05
N VAL A 136 16.31 -3.73 -8.69
CA VAL A 136 16.31 -3.89 -10.16
C VAL A 136 15.49 -5.13 -10.50
N PHE A 137 14.42 -4.95 -11.28
CA PHE A 137 13.49 -6.01 -11.62
C PHE A 137 13.13 -6.00 -13.10
N GLY A 138 13.05 -7.21 -13.67
CA GLY A 138 12.48 -7.48 -14.97
C GLY A 138 11.08 -8.06 -14.82
N ASP A 139 10.16 -7.65 -15.67
CA ASP A 139 8.77 -8.10 -15.70
C ASP A 139 8.45 -8.75 -17.05
N PHE A 140 7.71 -9.84 -17.01
CA PHE A 140 7.13 -10.51 -18.18
C PHE A 140 5.64 -10.68 -17.96
N SER A 141 4.83 -10.38 -18.98
CA SER A 141 3.39 -10.61 -18.95
C SER A 141 2.92 -11.37 -20.18
N TYR A 142 1.89 -12.19 -20.00
CA TYR A 142 1.23 -12.90 -21.08
C TYR A 142 -0.28 -12.71 -21.00
N ARG A 143 -0.86 -12.17 -22.09
CA ARG A 143 -2.28 -11.86 -22.25
C ARG A 143 -3.01 -12.99 -22.96
N VAL A 144 -4.08 -13.47 -22.37
CA VAL A 144 -5.00 -14.45 -22.91
C VAL A 144 -6.34 -13.77 -23.18
N PRO A 145 -6.73 -13.54 -24.42
CA PRO A 145 -8.07 -13.04 -24.75
C PRO A 145 -9.11 -14.12 -24.45
N ILE A 146 -10.14 -13.77 -23.69
CA ILE A 146 -11.29 -14.65 -23.41
C ILE A 146 -12.36 -14.43 -24.45
N ASN A 147 -12.63 -13.16 -24.75
CA ASN A 147 -13.55 -12.72 -25.80
C ASN A 147 -13.11 -11.34 -26.33
N GLU A 148 -13.89 -10.74 -27.25
CA GLU A 148 -13.56 -9.43 -27.86
C GLU A 148 -13.42 -8.29 -26.83
N HIS A 149 -13.98 -8.43 -25.64
CA HIS A 149 -14.06 -7.36 -24.64
C HIS A 149 -13.35 -7.70 -23.33
N SER A 150 -12.80 -8.90 -23.19
CA SER A 150 -12.18 -9.31 -21.92
C SER A 150 -10.90 -10.11 -22.12
N ASN A 151 -9.92 -9.84 -21.27
CA ASN A 151 -8.63 -10.50 -21.25
C ASN A 151 -8.25 -10.89 -19.80
N ILE A 152 -7.59 -12.04 -19.67
CA ILE A 152 -6.81 -12.37 -18.48
C ILE A 152 -5.33 -12.21 -18.82
N VAL A 153 -4.59 -11.55 -17.95
CA VAL A 153 -3.15 -11.39 -18.08
C VAL A 153 -2.47 -11.99 -16.87
N GLY A 154 -1.53 -12.92 -17.10
CA GLY A 154 -0.62 -13.40 -16.08
C GLY A 154 0.72 -12.69 -16.20
N GLY A 155 1.37 -12.41 -15.08
CA GLY A 155 2.70 -11.79 -15.08
C GLY A 155 3.63 -12.38 -14.04
N ILE A 156 4.92 -12.35 -14.35
CA ILE A 156 6.00 -12.70 -13.42
C ILE A 156 7.02 -11.55 -13.36
N LYS A 157 7.55 -11.35 -12.16
CA LYS A 157 8.61 -10.38 -11.84
C LYS A 157 9.83 -11.15 -11.34
N PHE A 158 11.02 -10.76 -11.74
CA PHE A 158 12.27 -11.35 -11.25
C PHE A 158 13.34 -10.28 -11.15
N GLY A 159 14.21 -10.41 -10.19
CA GLY A 159 15.28 -9.46 -9.95
C GLY A 159 15.79 -9.53 -8.53
N GLY A 160 16.16 -8.40 -7.97
CA GLY A 160 16.63 -8.34 -6.59
C GLY A 160 16.98 -6.93 -6.15
N GLU A 161 17.39 -6.84 -4.90
CA GLU A 161 17.64 -5.60 -4.22
C GLU A 161 19.00 -5.61 -3.54
N PHE A 162 19.69 -4.47 -3.61
CA PHE A 162 20.92 -4.19 -2.90
C PHE A 162 20.61 -3.34 -1.68
N PHE A 163 21.02 -3.83 -0.51
CA PHE A 163 20.86 -3.14 0.76
C PHE A 163 22.19 -2.56 1.24
N ASN A 164 22.14 -1.30 1.64
CA ASN A 164 23.24 -0.61 2.29
C ASN A 164 22.69 0.07 3.56
N ILE A 165 23.35 -0.13 4.70
CA ILE A 165 23.02 0.52 5.96
C ILE A 165 24.30 1.17 6.48
N ASP A 166 24.30 2.50 6.58
CA ASP A 166 25.42 3.31 7.09
C ASP A 166 25.19 3.63 8.58
N ILE A 167 25.77 2.82 9.44
CA ILE A 167 25.62 2.95 10.89
C ILE A 167 26.51 4.07 11.46
N SER A 168 27.50 4.56 10.71
CA SER A 168 28.41 5.62 11.15
C SER A 168 27.69 6.93 11.53
N GLN A 169 26.46 7.10 11.03
CA GLN A 169 25.61 8.27 11.31
C GLN A 169 24.78 8.11 12.60
N ILE A 170 24.73 6.92 13.20
CA ILE A 170 24.01 6.70 14.46
C ILE A 170 24.84 7.25 15.61
N ARG A 171 24.28 8.22 16.34
CA ARG A 171 24.86 8.70 17.59
C ARG A 171 24.35 7.84 18.74
N THR A 172 25.19 6.96 19.26
CA THR A 172 24.88 6.18 20.45
C THR A 172 24.92 7.05 21.71
N TYR A 173 24.24 6.61 22.79
CA TYR A 173 24.23 7.29 24.09
C TYR A 173 25.67 7.56 24.60
N ASN A 174 26.59 6.63 24.46
CA ASN A 174 28.00 6.80 24.81
C ASN A 174 28.69 7.97 24.08
N HIS A 175 28.27 8.25 22.84
CA HIS A 175 28.81 9.36 22.06
C HIS A 175 28.34 10.74 22.56
N LEU A 176 27.11 10.78 23.13
CA LEU A 176 26.50 12.01 23.64
C LEU A 176 26.99 12.38 25.06
N TYR A 177 27.26 11.39 25.91
CA TYR A 177 27.54 11.60 27.33
C TYR A 177 29.00 11.41 27.72
N ASN A 178 29.79 10.64 26.97
CA ASN A 178 31.18 10.35 27.28
C ASN A 178 32.18 11.03 26.32
N ALA A 179 31.82 12.14 25.71
CA ALA A 179 32.64 12.87 24.73
C ALA A 179 33.98 13.39 25.28
N GLY A 180 34.31 13.18 26.55
CA GLY A 180 35.52 13.66 27.19
C GLY A 180 36.59 12.61 27.56
N GLN A 181 36.29 11.33 27.55
CA GLN A 181 37.23 10.27 27.93
C GLN A 181 37.15 9.10 26.98
N ASN A 182 38.11 9.03 26.01
CA ASN A 182 38.41 7.82 25.21
C ASN A 182 37.19 6.95 24.77
N ALA A 183 36.09 7.60 24.35
CA ALA A 183 35.00 6.92 23.76
C ALA A 183 35.46 6.26 22.46
N THR A 184 35.80 5.00 22.52
CA THR A 184 36.06 4.19 21.32
C THR A 184 34.87 4.35 20.41
N ARG A 185 35.11 4.99 19.28
CA ARG A 185 34.12 5.32 18.21
C ARG A 185 33.50 4.05 17.57
N TYR A 186 33.88 2.90 18.09
CA TYR A 186 33.63 1.61 17.51
C TYR A 186 32.85 0.75 18.50
N ASP A 187 31.57 0.54 18.22
CA ASP A 187 30.81 -0.53 18.82
C ASP A 187 31.02 -1.77 17.93
N PRO A 188 31.68 -2.82 18.38
CA PRO A 188 31.96 -4.00 17.55
C PRO A 188 30.69 -4.72 17.08
N TYR A 189 29.55 -4.43 17.69
CA TYR A 189 28.24 -5.01 17.32
C TYR A 189 27.48 -4.16 16.29
N LEU A 190 27.94 -2.95 15.99
CA LEU A 190 27.34 -2.04 15.01
C LEU A 190 28.28 -1.93 13.80
N GLN A 191 28.08 -2.76 12.80
CA GLN A 191 28.84 -2.74 11.54
C GLN A 191 27.99 -2.25 10.37
N ASP A 192 28.61 -1.51 9.45
CA ASP A 192 28.00 -1.11 8.22
C ASP A 192 27.64 -2.34 7.37
N ILE A 193 26.44 -2.34 6.81
CA ILE A 193 26.05 -3.34 5.83
C ILE A 193 26.19 -2.71 4.46
N SER A 194 27.05 -3.27 3.61
CA SER A 194 27.32 -2.74 2.28
C SER A 194 27.14 -3.83 1.23
N GLY A 195 26.33 -3.48 0.21
CA GLY A 195 26.21 -4.29 -1.01
C GLY A 195 25.55 -5.66 -0.82
N LYS A 196 24.77 -5.88 0.25
CA LYS A 196 24.06 -7.16 0.41
C LYS A 196 22.98 -7.29 -0.64
N PHE A 197 23.13 -8.23 -1.55
CA PHE A 197 22.15 -8.53 -2.59
C PHE A 197 21.15 -9.57 -2.12
N GLN A 198 19.87 -9.32 -2.35
CA GLN A 198 18.78 -10.25 -2.11
C GLN A 198 18.00 -10.46 -3.40
N PHE A 199 18.02 -11.69 -3.91
CA PHE A 199 17.19 -12.08 -5.04
C PHE A 199 15.72 -12.16 -4.61
N ASN A 200 14.81 -11.73 -5.50
CA ASN A 200 13.38 -11.84 -5.30
C ASN A 200 12.65 -12.16 -6.61
N PHE A 201 11.49 -12.75 -6.49
CA PHE A 201 10.57 -12.95 -7.60
C PHE A 201 9.14 -12.64 -7.16
N GLY A 202 8.28 -12.34 -8.13
CA GLY A 202 6.88 -12.03 -7.89
C GLY A 202 5.99 -12.54 -9.00
N ALA A 203 4.70 -12.56 -8.73
CA ALA A 203 3.69 -12.95 -9.71
C ALA A 203 2.44 -12.08 -9.56
N GLY A 204 1.67 -12.01 -10.63
CA GLY A 204 0.41 -11.29 -10.63
C GLY A 204 -0.54 -11.78 -11.70
N VAL A 205 -1.80 -11.49 -11.47
CA VAL A 205 -2.88 -11.69 -12.44
C VAL A 205 -3.66 -10.39 -12.58
N TYR A 206 -4.17 -10.16 -13.78
CA TYR A 206 -4.93 -8.97 -14.10
C TYR A 206 -6.05 -9.34 -15.06
N TYR A 207 -7.27 -8.98 -14.73
CA TYR A 207 -8.44 -9.17 -15.56
C TYR A 207 -8.94 -7.83 -16.06
N GLU A 208 -9.17 -7.73 -17.35
CA GLU A 208 -9.73 -6.56 -18.02
C GLU A 208 -11.06 -6.93 -18.67
N LEU A 209 -12.07 -6.11 -18.43
CA LEU A 209 -13.37 -6.21 -19.07
C LEU A 209 -13.81 -4.82 -19.52
N ARG A 210 -13.60 -4.48 -20.80
CA ARG A 210 -13.83 -3.11 -21.33
C ARG A 210 -13.13 -2.08 -20.45
N ASP A 211 -13.91 -1.25 -19.75
CA ASP A 211 -13.44 -0.16 -18.91
C ASP A 211 -13.18 -0.57 -17.45
N PHE A 212 -13.55 -1.80 -17.06
CA PHE A 212 -13.33 -2.33 -15.72
C PHE A 212 -12.03 -3.16 -15.68
N TYR A 213 -11.33 -3.07 -14.56
CA TYR A 213 -10.20 -3.96 -14.30
C TYR A 213 -10.14 -4.38 -12.84
N VAL A 214 -9.56 -5.56 -12.63
CA VAL A 214 -9.19 -6.07 -11.32
C VAL A 214 -7.85 -6.80 -11.41
N GLY A 215 -6.99 -6.65 -10.41
CA GLY A 215 -5.69 -7.30 -10.36
C GLY A 215 -5.34 -7.77 -8.95
N LEU A 216 -4.62 -8.88 -8.89
CA LEU A 216 -4.03 -9.43 -7.67
C LEU A 216 -2.55 -9.70 -7.93
N SER A 217 -1.68 -9.43 -6.95
CA SER A 217 -0.25 -9.66 -7.12
C SER A 217 0.50 -9.81 -5.81
N ILE A 218 1.62 -10.46 -5.90
CA ILE A 218 2.65 -10.59 -4.87
C ILE A 218 3.98 -10.24 -5.56
N PRO A 219 4.44 -8.97 -5.49
CA PRO A 219 5.65 -8.54 -6.21
C PRO A 219 6.95 -9.10 -5.60
N ASN A 220 6.94 -9.53 -4.32
CA ASN A 220 8.08 -10.04 -3.57
C ASN A 220 7.68 -11.31 -2.80
N MET A 221 7.93 -12.48 -3.37
CA MET A 221 7.57 -13.78 -2.78
C MET A 221 8.65 -14.37 -1.87
N LEU A 222 9.91 -13.93 -2.03
CA LEU A 222 11.04 -14.39 -1.21
C LEU A 222 11.30 -13.49 -0.01
N ALA A 223 10.24 -12.94 0.58
CA ALA A 223 10.35 -12.22 1.85
C ALA A 223 11.02 -13.11 2.91
N SER A 224 12.09 -12.63 3.49
CA SER A 224 12.92 -13.40 4.40
C SER A 224 13.09 -12.67 5.72
N ASP A 225 12.52 -13.23 6.79
CA ASP A 225 12.91 -12.88 8.17
C ASP A 225 14.30 -13.44 8.46
N LYS A 226 15.33 -13.02 7.70
CA LYS A 226 16.70 -13.48 7.96
C LYS A 226 17.33 -12.59 9.02
N VAL A 227 17.22 -13.03 10.25
CA VAL A 227 18.21 -12.72 11.27
C VAL A 227 19.47 -13.48 10.89
N GLY A 228 20.38 -12.85 10.16
CA GLY A 228 21.68 -13.42 9.85
C GLY A 228 22.64 -13.06 10.96
N MET A 229 23.31 -14.04 11.54
CA MET A 229 24.56 -13.80 12.27
C MET A 229 25.69 -13.92 11.26
N GLU A 230 26.28 -12.80 10.89
CA GLU A 230 27.52 -12.76 10.14
C GLU A 230 28.57 -12.11 11.05
N ASN A 231 29.61 -12.87 11.41
CA ASN A 231 30.66 -12.47 12.35
C ASN A 231 30.17 -12.03 13.75
N ASP A 232 29.23 -12.78 14.35
CA ASP A 232 28.60 -12.49 15.66
C ASP A 232 27.74 -11.18 15.69
N VAL A 233 27.50 -10.56 14.54
CA VAL A 233 26.64 -9.36 14.43
C VAL A 233 25.24 -9.78 13.98
N MET A 234 24.25 -9.39 14.75
CA MET A 234 22.84 -9.63 14.47
C MET A 234 22.38 -8.68 13.36
N THR A 235 22.29 -9.17 12.12
CA THR A 235 21.80 -8.41 10.98
C THR A 235 20.38 -8.85 10.69
N SER A 236 19.39 -8.05 11.02
CA SER A 236 17.99 -8.30 10.67
C SER A 236 17.58 -7.39 9.51
N ILE A 237 17.44 -7.96 8.32
CA ILE A 237 16.70 -7.34 7.22
C ILE A 237 15.38 -8.10 7.12
N ALA A 238 14.36 -7.57 7.81
CA ALA A 238 13.02 -8.12 7.73
C ALA A 238 12.33 -7.54 6.50
N GLU A 239 12.18 -8.33 5.46
CA GLU A 239 11.35 -8.00 4.31
C GLU A 239 10.07 -8.83 4.39
N ASN A 240 8.93 -8.15 4.46
CA ASN A 240 7.63 -8.81 4.50
C ASN A 240 7.12 -9.05 3.08
N MET A 241 6.48 -10.21 2.89
CA MET A 241 5.74 -10.48 1.67
C MET A 241 4.56 -9.52 1.54
N LEU A 242 4.49 -8.81 0.41
CA LEU A 242 3.45 -7.83 0.11
C LEU A 242 2.40 -8.43 -0.82
N TYR A 243 1.14 -8.30 -0.43
CA TYR A 243 0.00 -8.70 -1.25
C TYR A 243 -0.73 -7.44 -1.71
N TYR A 244 -1.00 -7.36 -3.00
CA TYR A 244 -1.75 -6.27 -3.59
C TYR A 244 -3.03 -6.76 -4.24
N ALA A 245 -4.11 -6.02 -4.00
CA ALA A 245 -5.34 -6.12 -4.76
C ALA A 245 -5.68 -4.74 -5.33
N MET A 246 -6.08 -4.68 -6.57
CA MET A 246 -6.44 -3.44 -7.24
C MET A 246 -7.69 -3.62 -8.08
N ALA A 247 -8.52 -2.58 -8.15
CA ALA A 247 -9.67 -2.52 -9.04
C ALA A 247 -9.93 -1.08 -9.47
N GLY A 248 -10.52 -0.90 -10.63
CA GLY A 248 -10.92 0.41 -11.09
C GLY A 248 -11.84 0.34 -12.31
N TYR A 249 -12.40 1.49 -12.60
CA TYR A 249 -13.33 1.66 -13.70
C TYR A 249 -13.07 2.98 -14.44
N HIS A 250 -13.19 2.98 -15.76
CA HIS A 250 -13.11 4.17 -16.60
C HIS A 250 -14.52 4.54 -17.06
N TRP A 251 -15.13 5.50 -16.38
CA TRP A 251 -16.47 5.95 -16.70
C TRP A 251 -16.42 7.13 -17.66
N HIS A 252 -16.71 6.87 -18.93
CA HIS A 252 -16.83 7.91 -19.95
C HIS A 252 -18.13 8.69 -19.76
N ILE A 253 -18.06 9.83 -19.03
CA ILE A 253 -19.23 10.68 -18.73
C ILE A 253 -19.64 11.43 -20.00
N SER A 254 -18.66 11.91 -20.78
CA SER A 254 -18.84 12.57 -22.06
C SER A 254 -17.66 12.26 -22.99
N SER A 255 -17.67 12.78 -24.21
CA SER A 255 -16.53 12.74 -25.13
C SER A 255 -15.26 13.36 -24.51
N ASP A 256 -15.41 14.32 -23.63
CA ASP A 256 -14.34 15.13 -23.12
C ASP A 256 -13.89 14.72 -21.71
N PHE A 257 -14.76 14.08 -20.93
CA PHE A 257 -14.51 13.74 -19.53
C PHE A 257 -14.62 12.24 -19.26
N THR A 258 -13.57 11.68 -18.69
CA THR A 258 -13.56 10.31 -18.15
C THR A 258 -13.27 10.34 -16.66
N LEU A 259 -14.19 9.81 -15.85
CA LEU A 259 -14.00 9.60 -14.41
C LEU A 259 -13.37 8.23 -14.17
N LYS A 260 -12.34 8.17 -13.35
CA LYS A 260 -11.52 6.97 -13.08
C LYS A 260 -11.51 6.65 -11.58
N PRO A 261 -12.62 6.14 -11.00
CA PRO A 261 -12.58 5.62 -9.63
C PRO A 261 -11.70 4.37 -9.57
N SER A 262 -10.89 4.26 -8.52
CA SER A 262 -10.06 3.09 -8.29
C SER A 262 -9.78 2.84 -6.82
N VAL A 263 -9.44 1.60 -6.51
CA VAL A 263 -9.02 1.15 -5.20
C VAL A 263 -7.77 0.29 -5.32
N GLN A 264 -6.83 0.48 -4.39
CA GLN A 264 -5.67 -0.39 -4.24
C GLN A 264 -5.53 -0.74 -2.76
N ILE A 265 -5.47 -2.04 -2.48
CA ILE A 265 -5.28 -2.60 -1.14
C ILE A 265 -3.89 -3.20 -1.08
N ARG A 266 -3.15 -2.89 -0.02
CA ARG A 266 -1.86 -3.48 0.32
C ARG A 266 -1.96 -4.18 1.66
N LEU A 267 -1.51 -5.43 1.68
CA LEU A 267 -1.46 -6.28 2.86
C LEU A 267 -0.03 -6.74 3.08
N ALA A 268 0.46 -6.65 4.31
CA ALA A 268 1.72 -7.23 4.73
C ALA A 268 1.55 -7.90 6.10
N LYS A 269 2.28 -8.98 6.35
CA LYS A 269 2.22 -9.69 7.64
C LYS A 269 2.66 -8.75 8.77
N GLY A 270 1.83 -8.61 9.80
CA GLY A 270 2.13 -7.78 10.97
C GLY A 270 2.01 -6.27 10.74
N GLN A 271 1.46 -5.84 9.61
CA GLN A 271 1.20 -4.43 9.31
C GLN A 271 -0.30 -4.18 9.14
N GLU A 272 -0.69 -2.92 9.32
CA GLU A 272 -2.05 -2.48 9.02
C GLU A 272 -2.35 -2.56 7.53
N VAL A 273 -3.58 -2.96 7.20
CA VAL A 273 -4.06 -2.93 5.83
C VAL A 273 -4.09 -1.49 5.33
N SER A 274 -3.30 -1.20 4.32
CA SER A 274 -3.31 0.11 3.67
C SER A 274 -4.19 0.06 2.42
N THR A 275 -5.20 0.92 2.37
CA THR A 275 -6.12 1.02 1.23
C THR A 275 -6.11 2.43 0.69
N ASN A 276 -5.87 2.57 -0.61
CA ASN A 276 -5.97 3.80 -1.36
C ASN A 276 -7.32 3.83 -2.09
N PHE A 277 -8.13 4.84 -1.83
CA PHE A 277 -9.35 5.15 -2.59
C PHE A 277 -9.09 6.38 -3.43
N THR A 278 -9.14 6.25 -4.74
CA THR A 278 -8.86 7.37 -5.66
C THR A 278 -10.05 7.64 -6.55
N ILE A 279 -10.30 8.92 -6.74
CA ILE A 279 -11.15 9.44 -7.82
C ILE A 279 -10.27 10.35 -8.67
N ALA A 280 -10.12 10.03 -9.95
CA ALA A 280 -9.45 10.88 -10.90
C ALA A 280 -10.38 11.25 -12.05
N THR A 281 -10.19 12.43 -12.60
CA THR A 281 -10.92 12.91 -13.77
C THR A 281 -9.93 13.27 -14.85
N ASP A 282 -10.08 12.68 -16.00
CA ASP A 282 -9.32 12.98 -17.20
C ASP A 282 -10.13 13.88 -18.12
N TYR A 283 -9.52 14.94 -18.62
CA TYR A 283 -10.09 15.88 -19.59
C TYR A 283 -9.35 15.77 -20.91
N LEU A 284 -10.05 15.32 -21.95
CA LEU A 284 -9.58 15.21 -23.35
C LEU A 284 -8.25 14.43 -23.50
N ASN A 285 -7.89 13.54 -22.56
CA ASN A 285 -6.57 12.91 -22.48
C ASN A 285 -5.41 13.95 -22.44
N ARG A 286 -5.67 15.18 -22.02
CA ARG A 286 -4.68 16.25 -21.91
C ARG A 286 -4.33 16.61 -20.49
N ALA A 287 -5.30 16.52 -19.57
CA ALA A 287 -5.09 16.80 -18.16
C ALA A 287 -5.87 15.83 -17.30
N GLU A 288 -5.22 15.25 -16.30
CA GLU A 288 -5.84 14.40 -15.30
C GLU A 288 -5.63 15.01 -13.92
N VAL A 289 -6.67 15.08 -13.13
CA VAL A 289 -6.63 15.50 -11.73
C VAL A 289 -7.16 14.36 -10.88
N GLY A 290 -6.43 13.98 -9.85
CA GLY A 290 -6.83 12.92 -8.95
C GLY A 290 -6.76 13.32 -7.49
N LEU A 291 -7.67 12.74 -6.72
CA LEU A 291 -7.74 12.84 -5.27
C LEU A 291 -7.72 11.44 -4.68
N THR A 292 -6.85 11.20 -3.71
CA THR A 292 -6.71 9.91 -3.05
C THR A 292 -6.83 10.06 -1.54
N TYR A 293 -7.68 9.24 -0.93
CA TYR A 293 -7.70 9.03 0.51
C TYR A 293 -7.06 7.67 0.81
N ARG A 294 -6.12 7.65 1.75
CA ARG A 294 -5.43 6.44 2.21
C ARG A 294 -5.77 6.17 3.68
N THR A 295 -6.08 4.91 4.00
CA THR A 295 -6.55 4.53 5.34
C THR A 295 -5.53 4.74 6.45
N ASP A 296 -4.22 4.82 6.13
CA ASP A 296 -3.17 5.24 7.05
C ASP A 296 -3.17 6.76 7.36
N LYS A 297 -4.32 7.40 7.10
CA LYS A 297 -4.63 8.81 7.41
C LYS A 297 -3.84 9.80 6.55
N ALA A 298 -3.57 9.45 5.31
CA ALA A 298 -3.00 10.33 4.32
C ALA A 298 -4.06 10.77 3.30
N PHE A 299 -3.93 12.01 2.84
CA PHE A 299 -4.69 12.55 1.72
C PHE A 299 -3.72 13.05 0.66
N SER A 300 -3.91 12.62 -0.57
CA SER A 300 -3.08 13.05 -1.69
C SER A 300 -3.93 13.66 -2.81
N SER A 301 -3.32 14.57 -3.52
CA SER A 301 -3.85 15.14 -4.76
C SER A 301 -2.76 15.16 -5.81
N TYR A 302 -3.13 15.00 -7.07
CA TYR A 302 -2.17 15.12 -8.16
C TYR A 302 -2.80 15.77 -9.38
N VAL A 303 -1.94 16.32 -10.20
CA VAL A 303 -2.24 16.78 -11.55
C VAL A 303 -1.24 16.16 -12.51
N LEU A 304 -1.73 15.67 -13.64
CA LEU A 304 -0.94 15.11 -14.74
C LEU A 304 -1.33 15.81 -16.03
N PHE A 305 -0.36 16.38 -16.72
CA PHE A 305 -0.54 16.99 -18.02
C PHE A 305 0.05 16.09 -19.11
N ASN A 306 -0.78 15.73 -20.07
CA ASN A 306 -0.38 14.96 -21.24
C ASN A 306 -0.20 15.92 -22.43
N ILE A 307 0.94 15.87 -23.07
CA ILE A 307 1.31 16.65 -24.24
C ILE A 307 1.40 15.72 -25.44
N PRO A 308 0.28 15.46 -26.15
CA PRO A 308 0.21 14.37 -27.14
C PRO A 308 1.22 14.52 -28.29
N ASN A 309 1.53 15.74 -28.70
CA ASN A 309 2.46 16.01 -29.80
C ASN A 309 3.90 15.56 -29.49
N TYR A 310 4.24 15.41 -28.20
CA TYR A 310 5.56 14.99 -27.74
C TYR A 310 5.52 13.62 -27.06
N TYR A 311 4.35 12.97 -26.99
CA TYR A 311 4.16 11.74 -26.25
C TYR A 311 4.56 11.85 -24.77
N LEU A 312 4.58 13.06 -24.24
CA LEU A 312 5.11 13.41 -22.92
C LEU A 312 3.98 13.66 -21.93
N SER A 313 4.09 13.08 -20.75
CA SER A 313 3.26 13.39 -19.60
C SER A 313 4.13 13.90 -18.46
N VAL A 314 3.68 14.96 -17.78
CA VAL A 314 4.36 15.55 -16.62
C VAL A 314 3.36 15.67 -15.50
N GLY A 315 3.70 15.15 -14.34
CA GLY A 315 2.83 15.13 -13.17
C GLY A 315 3.47 15.72 -11.92
N TYR A 316 2.64 16.33 -11.10
CA TYR A 316 2.99 16.77 -9.76
C TYR A 316 1.94 16.26 -8.77
N GLY A 317 2.41 15.61 -7.71
CA GLY A 317 1.59 15.09 -6.61
C GLY A 317 1.98 15.72 -5.28
N PHE A 318 0.97 15.96 -4.47
CA PHE A 318 1.10 16.46 -3.10
C PHE A 318 0.34 15.53 -2.15
N GLU A 319 0.95 15.18 -1.02
CA GLU A 319 0.34 14.35 0.02
C GLU A 319 0.57 14.98 1.39
N THR A 320 -0.44 14.89 2.25
CA THR A 320 -0.38 15.29 3.65
C THR A 320 -0.95 14.21 4.57
N TYR A 321 -0.39 14.09 5.77
CA TYR A 321 -0.85 13.17 6.81
C TYR A 321 -1.65 13.92 7.87
N PHE A 322 -2.86 13.44 8.20
CA PHE A 322 -3.72 14.06 9.22
C PHE A 322 -3.29 13.74 10.64
N GLN A 323 -2.75 12.54 10.87
CA GLN A 323 -2.27 12.11 12.18
C GLN A 323 -0.91 11.45 12.03
N THR A 324 0.07 11.93 12.79
CA THR A 324 1.35 11.26 12.99
C THR A 324 1.59 11.18 14.49
N HIS A 325 2.00 10.01 14.98
CA HIS A 325 2.44 9.84 16.37
C HIS A 325 3.75 10.54 16.66
N LEU A 326 4.46 10.94 15.59
CA LEU A 326 5.66 11.74 15.65
C LEU A 326 5.26 13.21 15.52
N ASN A 327 5.78 14.08 16.41
CA ASN A 327 5.68 15.53 16.29
C ASN A 327 6.56 16.00 15.11
N LEU A 328 6.26 15.54 13.90
CA LEU A 328 6.97 15.93 12.69
C LEU A 328 6.64 17.39 12.37
N GLN A 329 7.66 18.22 12.24
CA GLN A 329 7.52 19.62 11.82
C GLN A 329 6.96 19.72 10.39
N SER A 330 7.09 18.65 9.59
CA SER A 330 6.54 18.58 8.24
C SER A 330 5.84 17.25 8.00
N ARG A 331 4.58 17.33 7.56
CA ARG A 331 3.72 16.17 7.26
C ARG A 331 3.51 15.98 5.75
N ASN A 332 4.22 16.77 4.94
CA ASN A 332 3.95 16.87 3.52
C ASN A 332 4.96 16.07 2.71
N SER A 333 4.47 15.44 1.67
CA SER A 333 5.25 14.73 0.67
C SER A 333 4.97 15.28 -0.72
N HIS A 334 5.96 15.26 -1.57
CA HIS A 334 5.89 15.75 -2.95
C HIS A 334 6.39 14.67 -3.89
N GLU A 335 5.74 14.52 -5.01
CA GLU A 335 6.10 13.56 -6.05
C GLU A 335 6.05 14.22 -7.42
N PHE A 336 7.07 13.97 -8.24
CA PHE A 336 7.20 14.48 -9.60
C PHE A 336 7.33 13.30 -10.55
N LEU A 337 6.48 13.26 -11.55
CA LEU A 337 6.44 12.23 -12.56
C LEU A 337 6.72 12.82 -13.94
N VAL A 338 7.59 12.15 -14.69
CA VAL A 338 7.78 12.38 -16.12
C VAL A 338 7.63 11.05 -16.85
N GLN A 339 6.78 11.01 -17.86
CA GLN A 339 6.51 9.78 -18.61
C GLN A 339 6.42 10.07 -20.08
N VAL A 340 7.01 9.20 -20.89
CA VAL A 340 6.93 9.23 -22.36
C VAL A 340 6.25 7.95 -22.83
N LYS A 341 5.23 8.09 -23.70
CA LYS A 341 4.46 6.96 -24.26
C LYS A 341 4.38 7.10 -25.78
N TRP A 342 4.82 6.10 -26.56
CA TRP A 342 4.79 6.12 -28.02
C TRP A 342 4.47 4.77 -28.65
#